data_ff9242f1dd98c3404ffc80f5c51283a7
#
_entry.id   ff9242f1dd98c3404ffc80f5c51283a7
#
_cell.length_a   1.000
_cell.length_b   1.000
_cell.length_c   1.000
_cell.angle_alpha   90.00
_cell.angle_beta   90.00
_cell.angle_gamma   90.00
#
_symmetry.space_group_name_H-M   'P 1'
#
loop_
_entity.id
_entity.type
_entity.pdbx_description
1 polymer ?
#
loop_
_entity_poly.entity_id
_entity_poly.type
_entity_poly.pdbx_seq_one_letter_code
_entity_poly.pdbx_strand_id
1 'polypeptide(L)' 'ESDVGIIISNILGQKIKSYNFNNQLPGNYKVTWNGSNDRNTSVSGGVYLVTLKTHTKADVKKIIFLK' A
#
# COMPACT_ATOMS: atom_id res chain seq x y z
N GLU A 1 -12.66 -14.31 7.56
CA GLU A 1 -12.43 -12.88 7.82
C GLU A 1 -11.02 -12.66 8.31
N SER A 2 -10.38 -11.64 7.82
CA SER A 2 -9.05 -11.30 8.28
C SER A 2 -8.79 -9.83 8.09
N ASP A 3 -7.80 -9.33 8.83
CA ASP A 3 -7.34 -7.97 8.65
C ASP A 3 -6.43 -7.90 7.43
N VAL A 4 -6.54 -6.83 6.66
CA VAL A 4 -5.74 -6.62 5.47
C VAL A 4 -4.97 -5.32 5.66
N GLY A 5 -3.66 -5.38 5.49
CA GLY A 5 -2.80 -4.22 5.54
C GLY A 5 -2.16 -3.96 4.19
N ILE A 6 -2.13 -2.71 3.78
CA ILE A 6 -1.46 -2.30 2.55
C ILE A 6 -0.43 -1.25 2.93
N ILE A 7 0.82 -1.49 2.54
CA ILE A 7 1.91 -0.57 2.84
C ILE A 7 2.56 -0.15 1.53
N ILE A 8 2.66 1.15 1.32
CA ILE A 8 3.35 1.71 0.16
C ILE A 8 4.69 2.22 0.64
N SER A 9 5.77 1.73 0.02
CA SER A 9 7.14 2.06 0.39
C SER A 9 7.89 2.55 -0.84
N ASN A 10 8.95 3.34 -0.61
CA ASN A 10 9.86 3.68 -1.70
C ASN A 10 10.85 2.54 -1.94
N ILE A 11 11.74 2.71 -2.92
CA ILE A 11 12.70 1.65 -3.27
C ILE A 11 13.75 1.41 -2.20
N LEU A 12 13.87 2.32 -1.24
CA LEU A 12 14.77 2.15 -0.09
C LEU A 12 14.10 1.39 1.05
N GLY A 13 12.83 1.03 0.88
CA GLY A 13 12.08 0.32 1.91
C GLY A 13 11.44 1.22 2.96
N GLN A 14 11.50 2.53 2.78
CA GLN A 14 10.90 3.47 3.72
C GLN A 14 9.39 3.52 3.49
N LYS A 15 8.63 3.40 4.57
CA LYS A 15 7.18 3.44 4.49
C LYS A 15 6.70 4.83 4.12
N ILE A 16 5.85 4.92 3.11
CA ILE A 16 5.26 6.17 2.64
C ILE A 16 3.83 6.30 3.15
N LYS A 17 3.02 5.27 2.94
CA LYS A 17 1.61 5.30 3.31
C LYS A 17 1.16 3.90 3.71
N SER A 18 0.23 3.83 4.64
CA SER A 18 -0.35 2.54 5.00
C SER A 18 -1.86 2.65 5.09
N TYR A 19 -2.53 1.54 4.76
CA TYR A 19 -3.96 1.40 4.87
C TYR A 19 -4.25 0.11 5.62
N ASN A 20 -5.20 0.16 6.54
CA ASN A 20 -5.60 -1.02 7.30
C ASN A 20 -7.09 -1.23 7.16
N PHE A 21 -7.48 -2.43 6.82
CA PHE A 21 -8.87 -2.83 6.71
C PHE A 21 -9.09 -4.01 7.64
N ASN A 22 -9.96 -3.85 8.61
CA ASN A 22 -10.19 -4.88 9.63
C ASN A 22 -11.40 -5.73 9.26
N ASN A 23 -11.32 -7.01 9.60
CA ASN A 23 -12.44 -7.95 9.45
C ASN A 23 -12.98 -8.03 8.03
N GLN A 24 -12.08 -8.08 7.05
CA GLN A 24 -12.50 -8.16 5.67
C GLN A 24 -12.84 -9.59 5.27
N LEU A 25 -13.92 -9.74 4.53
CA LEU A 25 -14.26 -11.01 3.92
C LEU A 25 -13.38 -11.25 2.71
N PRO A 26 -13.15 -12.53 2.33
CA PRO A 26 -12.42 -12.82 1.10
C PRO A 26 -13.10 -12.16 -0.11
N GLY A 27 -12.29 -11.68 -1.03
CA GLY A 27 -12.81 -11.05 -2.23
C GLY A 27 -11.80 -10.11 -2.85
N ASN A 28 -12.28 -9.31 -3.77
CA ASN A 28 -11.46 -8.31 -4.44
C ASN A 28 -11.68 -6.95 -3.81
N TYR A 29 -10.58 -6.29 -3.50
CA TYR A 29 -10.61 -4.96 -2.89
C TYR A 29 -9.87 -3.99 -3.79
N LYS A 30 -10.34 -2.75 -3.79
CA LYS A 30 -9.71 -1.70 -4.57
C LYS A 30 -9.31 -0.56 -3.65
N VAL A 31 -8.05 -0.16 -3.74
CA VAL A 31 -7.51 0.98 -2.99
C VAL A 31 -6.94 1.95 -4.01
N THR A 32 -7.32 3.21 -3.88
CA THR A 32 -6.79 4.27 -4.74
C THR A 32 -5.80 5.09 -3.93
N TRP A 33 -4.56 5.16 -4.41
CA TRP A 33 -3.53 5.98 -3.80
C TRP A 33 -3.37 7.27 -4.61
N ASN A 34 -3.42 8.39 -3.93
CA ASN A 34 -3.33 9.70 -4.58
C ASN A 34 -1.92 10.27 -4.60
N GLY A 35 -0.91 9.46 -4.27
CA GLY A 35 0.47 9.92 -4.29
C GLY A 35 0.85 10.74 -3.06
N SER A 36 0.20 10.53 -1.94
CA SER A 36 0.54 11.21 -0.70
C SER A 36 1.06 10.22 0.35
N ASN A 37 1.84 10.74 1.29
CA ASN A 37 2.28 9.95 2.44
C ASN A 37 1.24 10.03 3.57
N ASP A 38 1.58 9.42 4.72
CA ASP A 38 0.66 9.40 5.87
C ASP A 38 0.38 10.80 6.45
N ARG A 39 1.17 11.78 6.08
CA ARG A 39 0.98 13.17 6.51
C ARG A 39 0.22 14.00 5.48
N ASN A 40 -0.33 13.35 4.45
CA ASN A 40 -1.01 14.01 3.33
C ASN A 40 -0.10 14.94 2.53
N THR A 41 1.19 14.68 2.52
CA THR A 41 2.16 15.42 1.72
C THR A 41 2.41 14.66 0.43
N SER A 42 2.38 15.36 -0.70
CA SER A 42 2.68 14.75 -2.00
C SER A 42 4.08 14.18 -2.03
N VAL A 43 4.23 13.00 -2.64
CA VAL A 43 5.54 12.39 -2.84
C VAL A 43 5.94 12.52 -4.30
N SER A 44 7.24 12.34 -4.56
CA SER A 44 7.78 12.43 -5.91
C SER A 44 7.27 11.30 -6.79
N GLY A 45 7.16 11.53 -8.09
CA GLY A 45 6.92 10.46 -9.02
C GLY A 45 8.10 9.49 -9.02
N GLY A 46 7.84 8.23 -9.31
CA GLY A 46 8.88 7.21 -9.36
C GLY A 46 8.34 5.82 -9.05
N VAL A 47 9.27 4.95 -8.67
CA VAL A 47 8.95 3.55 -8.38
C VAL A 47 8.65 3.38 -6.91
N TYR A 48 7.55 2.70 -6.63
CA TYR A 48 7.12 2.38 -5.27
C TYR A 48 6.78 0.91 -5.15
N LEU A 49 6.88 0.39 -3.94
CA LEU A 49 6.53 -0.99 -3.64
C LEU A 49 5.25 -1.01 -2.82
N VAL A 50 4.31 -1.85 -3.24
CA VAL A 50 3.06 -2.04 -2.52
C VAL A 50 3.08 -3.42 -1.89
N THR A 51 3.03 -3.47 -0.57
CA THR A 51 2.98 -4.72 0.17
C THR A 51 1.57 -4.95 0.67
N LEU A 52 0.99 -6.07 0.26
CA LEU A 52 -0.31 -6.50 0.74
C LEU A 52 -0.10 -7.57 1.79
N LYS A 53 -0.53 -7.30 3.02
CA LYS A 53 -0.40 -8.25 4.13
C LYS A 53 -1.77 -8.72 4.58
N THR A 54 -1.92 -10.03 4.69
CA THR A 54 -3.09 -10.64 5.31
C THR A 54 -2.61 -11.48 6.49
N HIS A 55 -3.55 -12.14 7.15
CA HIS A 55 -3.23 -13.02 8.27
C HIS A 55 -2.22 -14.11 7.89
N THR A 56 -2.27 -14.60 6.66
CA THR A 56 -1.48 -15.75 6.23
C THR A 56 -0.48 -15.46 5.13
N LYS A 57 -0.57 -14.29 4.49
CA LYS A 57 0.24 -13.98 3.30
C LYS A 57 0.77 -12.57 3.32
N ALA A 58 1.86 -12.38 2.59
CA ALA A 58 2.38 -11.06 2.27
C ALA A 58 2.84 -11.08 0.82
N ASP A 59 2.28 -10.19 0.01
CA ASP A 59 2.65 -10.05 -1.40
C ASP A 59 3.19 -8.65 -1.63
N VAL A 60 4.21 -8.54 -2.48
CA VAL A 60 4.82 -7.26 -2.82
C VAL A 60 4.71 -7.06 -4.32
N LYS A 61 4.24 -5.89 -4.72
CA LYS A 61 4.19 -5.51 -6.13
C LYS A 61 4.89 -4.17 -6.32
N LYS A 62 5.57 -4.05 -7.45
CA LYS A 62 6.19 -2.80 -7.86
C LYS A 62 5.19 -2.00 -8.68
N ILE A 63 5.08 -0.71 -8.37
CA ILE A 63 4.25 0.21 -9.15
C ILE A 63 5.07 1.41 -9.56
N ILE A 64 4.62 2.08 -10.61
CA ILE A 64 5.21 3.34 -11.05
C ILE A 64 4.16 4.43 -10.85
N PHE A 65 4.53 5.45 -10.07
CA PHE A 65 3.69 6.61 -9.87
C PHE A 65 4.14 7.72 -10.80
N LEU A 66 3.26 8.09 -11.71
CA LEU A 66 3.53 9.16 -12.66
C LEU A 66 2.89 10.44 -12.15
N LYS A 67 3.69 11.46 -12.09
CA LYS A 67 3.23 12.73 -11.56
C LYS A 67 3.14 13.81 -12.64
#